data_66e82d8e8a28da8961b8aa87dc825818
#
_entry.id   66e82d8e8a28da8961b8aa87dc825818
#
_cell.length_a   1.000
_cell.length_b   1.000
_cell.length_c   1.000
_cell.angle_alpha   90.00
_cell.angle_beta   90.00
_cell.angle_gamma   90.00
#
_symmetry.space_group_name_H-M   'P 1'
#
loop_
_entity.id
_entity.type
_entity.pdbx_description
1 polymer ?
#
loop_
_entity_poly.entity_id
_entity_poly.type
_entity_poly.pdbx_seq_one_letter_code
_entity_poly.pdbx_strand_id
1 'polypeptide(L)'
;MALDKAFVRSASKGYTTVVPEPMLDSVTYFSDNLSMPSAFVNSLLQGNFKRAGTAALRFALNSTIGFAGLADPATDFGIPPADTDFGETLHVWGFGEGPFVMLPIYGPSTSRDAIGVVTDLFTNPLSYAPQRPIKNIGVWARALDQMGNRGRYSDVVDSILYDSADSYAQLRTIYLQNRRFELGETDAASEIDPYALDTEGF
;
A
#
# COMPACT_ATOMS: atom_id res chain seq x y z
N MET A 1 13.87 -8.32 8.23
CA MET A 1 15.07 -8.86 7.58
C MET A 1 15.27 -10.34 7.78
N ALA A 2 15.41 -10.89 8.99
CA ALA A 2 15.64 -12.34 9.17
C ALA A 2 14.53 -13.21 8.56
N LEU A 3 13.26 -12.91 8.77
CA LEU A 3 12.12 -13.61 8.18
C LEU A 3 12.08 -13.48 6.65
N ASP A 4 12.38 -12.29 6.11
CA ASP A 4 12.44 -12.09 4.67
C ASP A 4 13.53 -12.95 4.05
N LYS A 5 14.74 -12.92 4.60
CA LYS A 5 15.87 -13.73 4.12
C LYS A 5 15.63 -15.23 4.22
N ALA A 6 15.00 -15.68 5.30
CA ALA A 6 14.80 -17.11 5.56
C ALA A 6 13.66 -17.72 4.72
N PHE A 7 12.60 -16.96 4.47
CA PHE A 7 11.39 -17.51 3.87
C PHE A 7 10.79 -16.64 2.77
N VAL A 8 10.50 -15.35 3.03
CA VAL A 8 9.71 -14.52 2.13
C VAL A 8 10.38 -14.32 0.77
N ARG A 9 11.69 -14.04 0.76
CA ARG A 9 12.51 -13.88 -0.45
C ARG A 9 12.41 -15.09 -1.38
N SER A 10 12.66 -16.29 -0.85
CA SER A 10 12.65 -17.52 -1.65
C SER A 10 11.24 -17.89 -2.12
N ALA A 11 10.24 -17.73 -1.26
CA ALA A 11 8.84 -17.99 -1.58
C ALA A 11 8.33 -17.02 -2.66
N SER A 12 8.65 -15.73 -2.55
CA SER A 12 8.24 -14.71 -3.53
C SER A 12 8.90 -14.92 -4.90
N LYS A 13 10.20 -15.22 -4.94
CA LYS A 13 10.89 -15.57 -6.20
C LYS A 13 10.32 -16.84 -6.83
N GLY A 14 10.04 -17.87 -6.04
CA GLY A 14 9.39 -19.09 -6.52
C GLY A 14 7.99 -18.81 -7.06
N TYR A 15 7.21 -18.00 -6.35
CA TYR A 15 5.87 -17.61 -6.76
C TYR A 15 5.86 -16.88 -8.11
N THR A 16 6.70 -15.86 -8.29
CA THR A 16 6.78 -15.10 -9.55
C THR A 16 7.46 -15.86 -10.70
N THR A 17 8.21 -16.92 -10.41
CA THR A 17 8.77 -17.79 -11.45
C THR A 17 7.72 -18.78 -12.00
N VAL A 18 6.83 -19.25 -11.14
CA VAL A 18 5.82 -20.27 -11.51
C VAL A 18 4.54 -19.63 -12.04
N VAL A 19 4.13 -18.48 -11.49
CA VAL A 19 2.88 -17.81 -11.86
C VAL A 19 3.14 -16.81 -12.99
N PRO A 20 2.44 -16.92 -14.14
CA PRO A 20 2.57 -15.97 -15.23
C PRO A 20 2.15 -14.53 -14.84
N GLU A 21 2.81 -13.52 -15.41
CA GLU A 21 2.53 -12.10 -15.15
C GLU A 21 1.04 -11.71 -15.20
N PRO A 22 0.23 -12.12 -16.20
CA PRO A 22 -1.18 -11.75 -16.22
C PRO A 22 -1.99 -12.29 -15.03
N MET A 23 -1.56 -13.41 -14.46
CA MET A 23 -2.20 -13.95 -13.25
C MET A 23 -1.77 -13.19 -11.99
N LEU A 24 -0.51 -12.76 -11.94
CA LEU A 24 -0.04 -11.88 -10.86
C LEU A 24 -0.79 -10.53 -10.89
N ASP A 25 -0.99 -9.96 -12.08
CA ASP A 25 -1.79 -8.73 -12.24
C ASP A 25 -3.23 -8.93 -11.78
N SER A 26 -3.84 -10.06 -12.14
CA SER A 26 -5.20 -10.37 -11.66
C SER A 26 -5.29 -10.49 -10.14
N VAL A 27 -4.26 -10.99 -9.47
CA VAL A 27 -4.20 -11.04 -8.00
C VAL A 27 -4.11 -9.61 -7.43
N THR A 28 -3.30 -8.75 -8.04
CA THR A 28 -3.19 -7.34 -7.66
C THR A 28 -4.53 -6.62 -7.82
N TYR A 29 -5.15 -6.70 -9.02
CA TYR A 29 -6.47 -6.09 -9.27
C TYR A 29 -7.54 -6.58 -8.30
N PHE A 30 -7.53 -7.87 -7.99
CA PHE A 30 -8.45 -8.45 -7.02
C PHE A 30 -8.23 -7.91 -5.60
N SER A 31 -6.98 -7.82 -5.17
CA SER A 31 -6.59 -7.24 -3.88
C SER A 31 -7.04 -5.78 -3.77
N ASP A 32 -6.76 -4.99 -4.81
CA ASP A 32 -7.14 -3.58 -4.88
C ASP A 32 -8.66 -3.41 -4.87
N ASN A 33 -9.40 -4.23 -5.64
CA ASN A 33 -10.85 -4.18 -5.65
C ASN A 33 -11.44 -4.50 -4.25
N LEU A 34 -10.86 -5.44 -3.52
CA LEU A 34 -11.29 -5.75 -2.14
C LEU A 34 -10.93 -4.65 -1.13
N SER A 35 -10.01 -3.74 -1.46
CA SER A 35 -9.68 -2.58 -0.64
C SER A 35 -10.66 -1.41 -0.85
N MET A 36 -11.34 -1.33 -2.01
CA MET A 36 -12.23 -0.21 -2.36
C MET A 36 -13.34 0.07 -1.34
N PRO A 37 -14.00 -0.93 -0.70
CA PRO A 37 -14.98 -0.66 0.35
C PRO A 37 -14.37 0.04 1.58
N SER A 38 -13.13 -0.28 1.96
CA SER A 38 -12.39 0.46 3.01
C SER A 38 -12.04 1.87 2.53
N ALA A 39 -11.57 2.02 1.30
CA ALA A 39 -11.26 3.31 0.70
C ALA A 39 -12.50 4.22 0.63
N PHE A 40 -13.68 3.66 0.33
CA PHE A 40 -14.95 4.38 0.38
C PHE A 40 -15.23 4.94 1.78
N VAL A 41 -15.12 4.10 2.82
CA VAL A 41 -15.35 4.52 4.22
C VAL A 41 -14.34 5.59 4.63
N ASN A 42 -13.05 5.37 4.38
CA ASN A 42 -11.99 6.33 4.71
C ASN A 42 -12.18 7.66 3.98
N SER A 43 -12.56 7.64 2.69
CA SER A 43 -12.85 8.87 1.94
C SER A 43 -14.02 9.66 2.54
N LEU A 44 -15.05 8.99 3.06
CA LEU A 44 -16.15 9.65 3.78
C LEU A 44 -15.67 10.27 5.09
N LEU A 45 -14.84 9.55 5.86
CA LEU A 45 -14.26 10.04 7.11
C LEU A 45 -13.33 11.25 6.91
N GLN A 46 -12.69 11.33 5.73
CA GLN A 46 -11.87 12.47 5.29
C GLN A 46 -12.70 13.63 4.74
N GLY A 47 -14.02 13.48 4.57
CA GLY A 47 -14.89 14.46 3.93
C GLY A 47 -14.71 14.56 2.41
N ASN A 48 -14.00 13.61 1.79
CA ASN A 48 -13.73 13.58 0.36
C ASN A 48 -14.80 12.76 -0.39
N PHE A 49 -15.98 13.35 -0.56
CA PHE A 49 -17.12 12.69 -1.23
C PHE A 49 -16.85 12.34 -2.68
N LYS A 50 -15.97 13.10 -3.37
CA LYS A 50 -15.59 12.79 -4.75
C LYS A 50 -14.80 11.49 -4.80
N ARG A 51 -13.76 11.34 -3.96
CA ARG A 51 -12.96 10.09 -3.86
C ARG A 51 -13.85 8.92 -3.41
N ALA A 52 -14.76 9.14 -2.45
CA ALA A 52 -15.71 8.11 -2.03
C ALA A 52 -16.58 7.62 -3.22
N GLY A 53 -17.15 8.52 -4.00
CA GLY A 53 -17.90 8.16 -5.20
C GLY A 53 -17.06 7.41 -6.23
N THR A 54 -15.81 7.81 -6.42
CA THR A 54 -14.85 7.13 -7.30
C THR A 54 -14.56 5.72 -6.81
N ALA A 55 -14.30 5.52 -5.52
CA ALA A 55 -14.06 4.20 -4.93
C ALA A 55 -15.26 3.27 -5.10
N ALA A 56 -16.48 3.77 -4.85
CA ALA A 56 -17.70 3.01 -5.06
C ALA A 56 -17.91 2.62 -6.52
N LEU A 57 -17.63 3.53 -7.46
CA LEU A 57 -17.76 3.28 -8.89
C LEU A 57 -16.72 2.25 -9.37
N ARG A 58 -15.46 2.38 -8.96
CA ARG A 58 -14.41 1.39 -9.27
C ARG A 58 -14.79 0.02 -8.75
N PHE A 59 -15.21 -0.06 -7.47
CA PHE A 59 -15.67 -1.31 -6.88
C PHE A 59 -16.80 -1.96 -7.69
N ALA A 60 -17.82 -1.19 -8.08
CA ALA A 60 -18.95 -1.69 -8.84
C ALA A 60 -18.54 -2.19 -10.22
N LEU A 61 -17.74 -1.43 -10.97
CA LEU A 61 -17.28 -1.78 -12.31
C LEU A 61 -16.35 -3.01 -12.27
N ASN A 62 -15.37 -3.00 -11.40
CA ASN A 62 -14.40 -4.09 -11.31
C ASN A 62 -15.03 -5.37 -10.78
N SER A 63 -16.01 -5.26 -9.87
CA SER A 63 -16.73 -6.45 -9.38
C SER A 63 -17.72 -7.04 -10.39
N THR A 64 -18.28 -6.24 -11.30
CA THR A 64 -19.25 -6.71 -12.30
C THR A 64 -18.59 -7.02 -13.64
N ILE A 65 -18.04 -6.01 -14.33
CA ILE A 65 -17.41 -6.15 -15.65
C ILE A 65 -16.03 -6.81 -15.52
N GLY A 66 -15.29 -6.51 -14.42
CA GLY A 66 -13.96 -7.04 -14.14
C GLY A 66 -13.94 -8.43 -13.50
N PHE A 67 -15.01 -9.23 -13.65
CA PHE A 67 -15.07 -10.61 -13.12
C PHE A 67 -14.71 -10.69 -11.61
N ALA A 68 -15.49 -10.00 -10.79
CA ALA A 68 -15.28 -9.92 -9.34
C ALA A 68 -13.93 -9.26 -8.93
N GLY A 69 -13.37 -8.41 -9.79
CA GLY A 69 -12.13 -7.68 -9.52
C GLY A 69 -10.86 -8.34 -10.06
N LEU A 70 -10.95 -9.41 -10.85
CA LEU A 70 -9.79 -10.03 -11.48
C LEU A 70 -9.24 -9.21 -12.67
N ALA A 71 -10.00 -8.23 -13.15
CA ALA A 71 -9.59 -7.23 -14.11
C ALA A 71 -9.97 -5.84 -13.61
N ASP A 72 -9.34 -4.78 -14.17
CA ASP A 72 -9.57 -3.38 -13.79
C ASP A 72 -10.15 -2.54 -14.94
N PRO A 73 -11.37 -2.82 -15.42
CA PRO A 73 -12.03 -2.01 -16.44
C PRO A 73 -12.25 -0.56 -16.00
N ALA A 74 -12.27 -0.25 -14.72
CA ALA A 74 -12.38 1.13 -14.24
C ALA A 74 -11.19 1.98 -14.71
N THR A 75 -9.98 1.45 -14.72
CA THR A 75 -8.80 2.12 -15.26
C THR A 75 -8.89 2.25 -16.78
N ASP A 76 -9.37 1.23 -17.50
CA ASP A 76 -9.57 1.29 -18.95
C ASP A 76 -10.59 2.38 -19.34
N PHE A 77 -11.59 2.63 -18.50
CA PHE A 77 -12.55 3.73 -18.68
C PHE A 77 -12.03 5.10 -18.22
N GLY A 78 -10.76 5.21 -17.82
CA GLY A 78 -10.15 6.46 -17.38
C GLY A 78 -10.63 6.94 -16.00
N ILE A 79 -11.17 6.07 -15.16
CA ILE A 79 -11.55 6.41 -13.80
C ILE A 79 -10.29 6.45 -12.93
N PRO A 80 -9.99 7.58 -12.27
CA PRO A 80 -8.76 7.73 -11.49
C PRO A 80 -8.70 6.75 -10.32
N PRO A 81 -7.50 6.44 -9.79
CA PRO A 81 -7.37 5.65 -8.56
C PRO A 81 -8.05 6.37 -7.38
N ALA A 82 -8.52 5.59 -6.42
CA ALA A 82 -9.24 6.08 -5.25
C ALA A 82 -8.70 5.48 -3.95
N ASP A 83 -7.45 5.00 -4.00
CA ASP A 83 -6.81 4.35 -2.88
C ASP A 83 -6.63 5.32 -1.73
N THR A 84 -6.98 4.88 -0.54
CA THR A 84 -6.78 5.58 0.73
C THR A 84 -6.93 4.60 1.88
N ASP A 85 -6.39 4.97 3.04
CA ASP A 85 -6.38 4.15 4.24
C ASP A 85 -6.71 4.98 5.49
N PHE A 86 -6.83 4.32 6.64
CA PHE A 86 -7.12 5.01 7.88
C PHE A 86 -5.90 5.80 8.43
N GLY A 87 -4.68 5.47 8.02
CA GLY A 87 -3.49 6.28 8.31
C GLY A 87 -3.56 7.65 7.64
N GLU A 88 -4.01 7.71 6.37
CA GLU A 88 -4.32 8.97 5.68
C GLU A 88 -5.49 9.70 6.36
N THR A 89 -6.52 8.97 6.80
CA THR A 89 -7.64 9.57 7.55
C THR A 89 -7.15 10.24 8.83
N LEU A 90 -6.28 9.60 9.59
CA LEU A 90 -5.65 10.19 10.77
C LEU A 90 -4.80 11.42 10.41
N HIS A 91 -4.08 11.38 9.29
CA HIS A 91 -3.33 12.53 8.78
C HIS A 91 -4.26 13.73 8.50
N VAL A 92 -5.35 13.52 7.77
CA VAL A 92 -6.36 14.56 7.48
C VAL A 92 -6.97 15.13 8.76
N TRP A 93 -7.09 14.32 9.80
CA TRP A 93 -7.54 14.77 11.12
C TRP A 93 -6.45 15.48 11.96
N GLY A 94 -5.23 15.63 11.42
CA GLY A 94 -4.13 16.36 12.04
C GLY A 94 -3.24 15.53 12.95
N PHE A 95 -3.33 14.20 12.92
CA PHE A 95 -2.41 13.34 13.67
C PHE A 95 -1.05 13.26 12.95
N GLY A 96 0.03 13.51 13.69
CA GLY A 96 1.39 13.39 13.17
C GLY A 96 1.77 11.94 12.83
N GLU A 97 2.78 11.77 11.99
CA GLU A 97 3.24 10.45 11.53
C GLU A 97 3.75 9.54 12.66
N GLY A 98 4.33 10.13 13.71
CA GLY A 98 4.95 9.43 14.83
C GLY A 98 6.23 8.69 14.45
N PRO A 99 6.78 7.85 15.35
CA PRO A 99 7.98 7.09 15.09
C PRO A 99 7.81 6.07 13.97
N PHE A 100 8.90 5.86 13.20
CA PHE A 100 8.98 4.79 12.23
C PHE A 100 9.03 3.43 12.94
N VAL A 101 8.24 2.48 12.44
CA VAL A 101 8.13 1.12 12.96
C VAL A 101 8.22 0.11 11.83
N MET A 102 8.68 -1.10 12.13
CA MET A 102 8.69 -2.22 11.19
C MET A 102 7.64 -3.24 11.59
N LEU A 103 6.58 -3.35 10.81
CA LEU A 103 5.52 -4.31 11.06
C LEU A 103 5.88 -5.68 10.48
N PRO A 104 5.65 -6.78 11.23
CA PRO A 104 5.72 -8.12 10.65
C PRO A 104 4.74 -8.23 9.47
N ILE A 105 5.18 -8.80 8.36
CA ILE A 105 4.41 -9.03 7.13
C ILE A 105 4.13 -7.73 6.34
N TYR A 106 3.69 -6.65 7.00
CA TYR A 106 3.37 -5.37 6.33
C TYR A 106 4.61 -4.54 5.97
N GLY A 107 5.75 -4.77 6.63
CA GLY A 107 6.98 -4.05 6.33
C GLY A 107 7.11 -2.68 7.02
N PRO A 108 7.77 -1.71 6.36
CA PRO A 108 7.98 -0.38 6.90
C PRO A 108 6.66 0.36 7.11
N SER A 109 6.55 1.11 8.19
CA SER A 109 5.36 1.87 8.56
C SER A 109 5.72 3.01 9.52
N THR A 110 4.79 3.91 9.78
CA THR A 110 4.82 4.80 10.95
C THR A 110 3.85 4.32 12.01
N SER A 111 3.94 4.83 13.22
CA SER A 111 2.95 4.46 14.25
C SER A 111 1.54 4.89 13.88
N ARG A 112 1.35 6.03 13.20
CA ARG A 112 0.05 6.45 12.66
C ARG A 112 -0.48 5.44 11.65
N ASP A 113 0.33 5.08 10.67
CA ASP A 113 -0.08 4.16 9.60
C ASP A 113 -0.26 2.73 10.12
N ALA A 114 0.51 2.31 11.14
CA ALA A 114 0.33 1.04 11.83
C ALA A 114 -1.04 0.95 12.54
N ILE A 115 -1.47 2.03 13.21
CA ILE A 115 -2.82 2.14 13.78
C ILE A 115 -3.86 2.09 12.64
N GLY A 116 -3.58 2.75 11.52
CA GLY A 116 -4.41 2.73 10.32
C GLY A 116 -4.66 1.31 9.82
N VAL A 117 -3.59 0.54 9.61
CA VAL A 117 -3.67 -0.87 9.18
C VAL A 117 -4.56 -1.70 10.11
N VAL A 118 -4.38 -1.57 11.42
CA VAL A 118 -5.22 -2.28 12.40
C VAL A 118 -6.67 -1.84 12.31
N THR A 119 -6.92 -0.54 12.20
CA THR A 119 -8.27 0.02 12.11
C THR A 119 -8.97 -0.44 10.83
N ASP A 120 -8.27 -0.45 9.68
CA ASP A 120 -8.83 -0.89 8.41
C ASP A 120 -9.30 -2.36 8.42
N LEU A 121 -8.70 -3.21 9.23
CA LEU A 121 -9.21 -4.57 9.43
C LEU A 121 -10.62 -4.60 10.03
N PHE A 122 -10.96 -3.58 10.84
CA PHE A 122 -12.28 -3.47 11.49
C PHE A 122 -13.23 -2.56 10.71
N THR A 123 -12.76 -1.58 9.98
CA THR A 123 -13.60 -0.64 9.22
C THR A 123 -13.99 -1.14 7.84
N ASN A 124 -13.25 -2.12 7.30
CA ASN A 124 -13.59 -2.70 6.01
C ASN A 124 -14.94 -3.47 6.08
N PRO A 125 -15.98 -3.04 5.34
CA PRO A 125 -17.29 -3.70 5.35
C PRO A 125 -17.24 -5.18 5.00
N LEU A 126 -16.29 -5.63 4.18
CA LEU A 126 -16.11 -7.04 3.83
C LEU A 126 -15.72 -7.92 5.02
N SER A 127 -15.11 -7.34 6.06
CA SER A 127 -14.77 -8.07 7.29
C SER A 127 -15.99 -8.58 8.06
N TYR A 128 -17.17 -8.01 7.77
CA TYR A 128 -18.44 -8.38 8.40
C TYR A 128 -19.28 -9.33 7.55
N ALA A 129 -18.77 -9.77 6.40
CA ALA A 129 -19.49 -10.74 5.57
C ALA A 129 -19.78 -12.03 6.36
N PRO A 130 -21.02 -12.55 6.29
CA PRO A 130 -21.43 -13.71 7.10
C PRO A 130 -20.75 -15.01 6.66
N GLN A 131 -20.22 -15.06 5.47
CA GLN A 131 -19.57 -16.24 4.89
C GLN A 131 -18.06 -16.21 5.18
N ARG A 132 -17.56 -17.25 5.85
CA ARG A 132 -16.16 -17.34 6.27
C ARG A 132 -15.12 -17.15 5.15
N PRO A 133 -15.24 -17.73 3.94
CA PRO A 133 -14.26 -17.51 2.91
C PRO A 133 -14.15 -16.03 2.51
N ILE A 134 -15.28 -15.30 2.43
CA ILE A 134 -15.29 -13.88 2.04
C ILE A 134 -14.65 -12.99 3.12
N LYS A 135 -14.89 -13.29 4.39
CA LYS A 135 -14.33 -12.50 5.51
C LYS A 135 -12.82 -12.39 5.51
N ASN A 136 -12.12 -13.46 5.11
CA ASN A 136 -10.65 -13.52 5.17
C ASN A 136 -9.99 -13.38 3.79
N ILE A 137 -10.78 -13.36 2.71
CA ILE A 137 -10.25 -13.36 1.34
C ILE A 137 -9.37 -12.14 1.07
N GLY A 138 -9.72 -10.97 1.60
CA GLY A 138 -8.94 -9.74 1.44
C GLY A 138 -7.55 -9.83 2.07
N VAL A 139 -7.42 -10.48 3.24
CA VAL A 139 -6.12 -10.67 3.88
C VAL A 139 -5.22 -11.59 3.05
N TRP A 140 -5.78 -12.67 2.52
CA TRP A 140 -5.03 -13.60 1.66
C TRP A 140 -4.69 -12.98 0.30
N ALA A 141 -5.63 -12.25 -0.32
CA ALA A 141 -5.37 -11.55 -1.57
C ALA A 141 -4.23 -10.54 -1.41
N ARG A 142 -4.25 -9.73 -0.34
CA ARG A 142 -3.19 -8.77 -0.05
C ARG A 142 -1.85 -9.45 0.26
N ALA A 143 -1.85 -10.59 0.95
CA ALA A 143 -0.62 -11.34 1.20
C ALA A 143 -0.01 -11.90 -0.10
N LEU A 144 -0.83 -12.42 -1.00
CA LEU A 144 -0.39 -12.91 -2.31
C LEU A 144 0.10 -11.77 -3.20
N ASP A 145 -0.59 -10.63 -3.21
CA ASP A 145 -0.18 -9.43 -3.93
C ASP A 145 1.19 -8.92 -3.42
N GLN A 146 1.37 -8.80 -2.11
CA GLN A 146 2.66 -8.42 -1.52
C GLN A 146 3.78 -9.41 -1.85
N MET A 147 3.48 -10.71 -1.89
CA MET A 147 4.44 -11.71 -2.35
C MET A 147 4.79 -11.55 -3.84
N GLY A 148 3.80 -11.27 -4.68
CA GLY A 148 3.99 -10.96 -6.09
C GLY A 148 4.89 -9.75 -6.28
N ASN A 149 4.59 -8.65 -5.62
CA ASN A 149 5.37 -7.40 -5.67
C ASN A 149 6.79 -7.61 -5.12
N ARG A 150 6.95 -8.33 -4.00
CA ARG A 150 8.27 -8.69 -3.46
C ARG A 150 9.10 -9.51 -4.45
N GLY A 151 8.47 -10.40 -5.21
CA GLY A 151 9.13 -11.21 -6.25
C GLY A 151 9.48 -10.39 -7.50
N ARG A 152 8.54 -9.60 -8.02
CA ARG A 152 8.74 -8.73 -9.18
C ARG A 152 9.87 -7.72 -8.98
N TYR A 153 9.92 -7.10 -7.82
CA TYR A 153 10.93 -6.09 -7.46
C TYR A 153 12.08 -6.66 -6.63
N SER A 154 12.33 -7.98 -6.76
CA SER A 154 13.30 -8.69 -5.92
C SER A 154 14.68 -8.04 -5.91
N ASP A 155 15.18 -7.61 -7.07
CA ASP A 155 16.53 -7.05 -7.19
C ASP A 155 16.66 -5.70 -6.49
N VAL A 156 15.63 -4.84 -6.62
CA VAL A 156 15.59 -3.55 -5.93
C VAL A 156 15.46 -3.74 -4.42
N VAL A 157 14.54 -4.60 -4.00
CA VAL A 157 14.35 -4.87 -2.57
C VAL A 157 15.57 -5.56 -1.95
N ASP A 158 16.20 -6.48 -2.68
CA ASP A 158 17.42 -7.16 -2.22
C ASP A 158 18.58 -6.15 -2.07
N SER A 159 18.75 -5.21 -3.01
CA SER A 159 19.79 -4.17 -2.91
C SER A 159 19.59 -3.27 -1.69
N ILE A 160 18.34 -2.88 -1.39
CA ILE A 160 18.02 -2.07 -0.21
C ILE A 160 18.25 -2.84 1.08
N LEU A 161 17.80 -4.09 1.15
CA LEU A 161 17.81 -4.88 2.38
C LEU A 161 19.16 -5.52 2.69
N TYR A 162 19.98 -5.86 1.68
CA TYR A 162 21.15 -6.70 1.85
C TYR A 162 22.46 -6.08 1.37
N ASP A 163 22.43 -5.19 0.40
CA ASP A 163 23.62 -4.60 -0.20
C ASP A 163 23.91 -3.18 0.30
N SER A 164 22.99 -2.57 1.05
CA SER A 164 23.17 -1.24 1.59
C SER A 164 23.97 -1.25 2.89
N ALA A 165 24.77 -0.20 3.12
CA ALA A 165 25.57 -0.01 4.33
C ALA A 165 24.68 0.11 5.60
N ASP A 166 23.51 0.76 5.49
CA ASP A 166 22.49 0.86 6.52
C ASP A 166 21.09 0.66 5.91
N SER A 167 20.69 -0.59 5.85
CA SER A 167 19.37 -0.99 5.31
C SER A 167 18.21 -0.37 6.07
N TYR A 168 18.35 -0.15 7.38
CA TYR A 168 17.28 0.44 8.18
C TYR A 168 17.08 1.91 7.85
N ALA A 169 18.15 2.69 7.80
CA ALA A 169 18.11 4.11 7.47
C ALA A 169 17.60 4.32 6.04
N GLN A 170 18.08 3.52 5.07
CA GLN A 170 17.63 3.60 3.69
C GLN A 170 16.14 3.26 3.55
N LEU A 171 15.68 2.16 4.15
CA LEU A 171 14.28 1.74 4.09
C LEU A 171 13.34 2.77 4.75
N ARG A 172 13.77 3.32 5.91
CA ARG A 172 13.05 4.39 6.59
C ARG A 172 12.91 5.62 5.70
N THR A 173 13.99 6.06 5.07
CA THR A 173 14.01 7.25 4.21
C THR A 173 13.07 7.06 3.02
N ILE A 174 13.20 5.95 2.30
CA ILE A 174 12.35 5.62 1.13
C ILE A 174 10.88 5.60 1.54
N TYR A 175 10.54 4.92 2.63
CA TYR A 175 9.15 4.82 3.10
C TYR A 175 8.59 6.20 3.46
N LEU A 176 9.31 7.00 4.26
CA LEU A 176 8.81 8.30 4.70
C LEU A 176 8.67 9.28 3.54
N GLN A 177 9.61 9.29 2.59
CA GLN A 177 9.50 10.12 1.39
C GLN A 177 8.28 9.74 0.54
N ASN A 178 8.10 8.44 0.26
CA ASN A 178 6.97 7.96 -0.52
C ASN A 178 5.64 8.28 0.19
N ARG A 179 5.57 8.03 1.49
CA ARG A 179 4.35 8.26 2.27
C ARG A 179 3.96 9.74 2.33
N ARG A 180 4.92 10.63 2.53
CA ARG A 180 4.69 12.08 2.50
C ARG A 180 4.26 12.55 1.12
N PHE A 181 4.83 11.98 0.06
CA PHE A 181 4.39 12.26 -1.31
C PHE A 181 2.92 11.83 -1.51
N GLU A 182 2.53 10.63 -1.10
CA GLU A 182 1.15 10.13 -1.16
C GLU A 182 0.16 11.03 -0.41
N LEU A 183 0.59 11.58 0.73
CA LEU A 183 -0.20 12.48 1.57
C LEU A 183 -0.23 13.93 1.07
N GLY A 184 0.50 14.25 -0.01
CA GLY A 184 0.61 15.61 -0.55
C GLY A 184 1.51 16.54 0.27
N GLU A 185 2.32 16.00 1.17
CA GLU A 185 3.32 16.75 1.98
C GLU A 185 4.62 16.96 1.20
N THR A 186 4.57 17.28 -0.07
CA THR A 186 5.72 17.20 -0.99
C THR A 186 6.74 18.32 -0.82
N ASP A 187 6.50 19.35 -0.02
CA ASP A 187 7.16 20.63 -0.32
C ASP A 187 8.25 21.09 0.66
N ALA A 188 8.39 20.47 1.81
CA ALA A 188 9.47 20.89 2.73
C ALA A 188 10.85 20.31 2.40
N ALA A 189 10.92 19.25 1.59
CA ALA A 189 12.19 18.58 1.26
C ALA A 189 12.65 18.85 -0.19
N SER A 190 11.77 19.31 -1.08
CA SER A 190 12.12 19.67 -2.45
C SER A 190 12.67 21.10 -2.58
N GLU A 191 12.47 21.93 -1.55
CA GLU A 191 13.08 23.27 -1.45
C GLU A 191 14.49 23.27 -0.84
N ILE A 192 15.03 22.14 -0.43
CA ILE A 192 16.45 22.05 -0.13
C ILE A 192 17.18 22.01 -1.47
N ASP A 193 17.52 23.20 -1.97
CA ASP A 193 18.46 23.34 -3.07
C ASP A 193 19.75 22.59 -2.67
N PRO A 194 20.08 21.47 -3.33
CA PRO A 194 21.29 20.73 -3.00
C PRO A 194 22.58 21.57 -3.22
N TYR A 195 22.48 22.75 -3.81
CA TYR A 195 23.54 23.72 -4.00
C TYR A 195 23.48 24.89 -3.01
N ALA A 196 22.43 25.02 -2.22
CA ALA A 196 22.36 25.92 -1.07
C ALA A 196 23.09 25.29 0.14
N LEU A 197 24.28 24.79 -0.07
CA LEU A 197 25.20 24.51 1.02
C LEU A 197 25.54 25.82 1.69
N ASP A 198 25.09 25.99 2.91
CA ASP A 198 25.44 27.10 3.78
C ASP A 198 26.95 27.08 3.98
N THR A 199 27.64 27.91 3.22
CA THR A 199 29.11 28.05 3.30
C THR A 199 29.53 29.04 4.39
N GLU A 200 28.61 29.49 5.23
CA GLU A 200 28.90 30.36 6.38
C GLU A 200 29.42 29.59 7.60
N GLY A 201 30.35 28.67 7.42
CA GLY A 201 30.88 27.88 8.55
C GLY A 201 32.27 27.30 8.36
N PHE A 202 33.01 27.74 7.34
CA PHE A 202 34.43 27.34 7.18
C PHE A 202 35.35 28.54 7.24
#